data_6056bd1531972c1aa8a9be13d12f7c84
#
_entry.id   6056bd1531972c1aa8a9be13d12f7c84
#
_cell.length_a   1.000
_cell.length_b   1.000
_cell.length_c   1.000
_cell.angle_alpha   90.00
_cell.angle_beta   90.00
_cell.angle_gamma   90.00
#
_symmetry.space_group_name_H-M   'P 1'
#
loop_
_entity.id
_entity.type
_entity.pdbx_description
1 polymer ?
#
loop_
_entity_poly.entity_id
_entity_poly.type
_entity_poly.pdbx_seq_one_letter_code
_entity_poly.pdbx_strand_id
1 'polypeptide(L)'
;MVFSSKTRGLILLLIASIVWGSTFVPQKIAMQDWSALQFTSFRFLIGGIILFSFIKFSSEKIKSNFEFLIISLLSGLVLALAALTQQIGIVTTTATNAGFYTSLYVLIVPFIGLFISKSLHWSIWPSIIVCFTGSVLLSSSGDSISLSNISNGDLWVIFSAIFWAIHLHIVSYAVLKLPIFKFSIIQFIICGFLLFIYGSIFDSQNFLNFTNVSSSGIFYLFYCSLGSVCIGFTLQMFGQRLVEATPAALIMSTEAIFAAIFAWIILSEVLNFNGLVGASLIFLGVIFVQLAPKVKI
;
A
#
# COMPACT_ATOMS: atom_id res chain seq x y z
N MET A 1 23.68 16.09 -12.34
CA MET A 1 24.04 14.86 -11.61
C MET A 1 23.11 13.73 -12.06
N VAL A 2 23.62 12.62 -12.58
CA VAL A 2 22.80 11.45 -12.94
C VAL A 2 22.74 10.56 -11.69
N PHE A 3 21.57 10.47 -11.07
CA PHE A 3 21.37 9.57 -9.93
C PHE A 3 21.62 8.11 -10.31
N SER A 4 22.16 7.32 -9.37
CA SER A 4 22.29 5.86 -9.55
C SER A 4 20.90 5.23 -9.76
N SER A 5 20.84 4.06 -10.41
CA SER A 5 19.57 3.32 -10.60
C SER A 5 18.88 3.04 -9.26
N LYS A 6 19.64 2.66 -8.23
CA LYS A 6 19.12 2.45 -6.87
C LYS A 6 18.51 3.72 -6.31
N THR A 7 19.21 4.87 -6.40
CA THR A 7 18.69 6.16 -5.89
C THR A 7 17.39 6.56 -6.58
N ARG A 8 17.28 6.34 -7.91
CA ARG A 8 16.02 6.60 -8.62
C ARG A 8 14.89 5.70 -8.09
N GLY A 9 15.16 4.43 -7.87
CA GLY A 9 14.17 3.51 -7.27
C GLY A 9 13.70 3.96 -5.90
N LEU A 10 14.62 4.40 -5.03
CA LEU A 10 14.31 4.91 -3.70
C LEU A 10 13.42 6.17 -3.76
N ILE A 11 13.72 7.10 -4.67
CA ILE A 11 12.92 8.32 -4.87
C ILE A 11 11.50 7.95 -5.34
N LEU A 12 11.36 7.03 -6.29
CA LEU A 12 10.06 6.58 -6.78
C LEU A 12 9.21 5.96 -5.66
N LEU A 13 9.82 5.12 -4.81
CA LEU A 13 9.15 4.51 -3.66
C LEU A 13 8.76 5.53 -2.60
N LEU A 14 9.59 6.54 -2.35
CA LEU A 14 9.26 7.62 -1.43
C LEU A 14 8.09 8.46 -1.95
N ILE A 15 8.06 8.79 -3.24
CA ILE A 15 6.92 9.49 -3.84
C ILE A 15 5.66 8.63 -3.75
N ALA A 16 5.74 7.31 -3.99
CA ALA A 16 4.62 6.39 -3.80
C ALA A 16 4.08 6.44 -2.36
N SER A 17 4.98 6.47 -1.36
CA SER A 17 4.61 6.58 0.06
C SER A 17 3.87 7.88 0.38
N ILE A 18 4.32 9.01 -0.19
CA ILE A 18 3.64 10.31 -0.04
C ILE A 18 2.22 10.23 -0.62
N VAL A 19 2.12 9.68 -1.83
CA VAL A 19 0.84 9.53 -2.52
C VAL A 19 -0.11 8.64 -1.71
N TRP A 20 0.35 7.47 -1.25
CA TRP A 20 -0.49 6.58 -0.44
C TRP A 20 -0.85 7.18 0.90
N GLY A 21 0.10 7.79 1.61
CA GLY A 21 -0.16 8.49 2.85
C GLY A 21 -1.27 9.54 2.69
N SER A 22 -1.25 10.29 1.57
CA SER A 22 -2.29 11.29 1.27
C SER A 22 -3.67 10.68 1.03
N THR A 23 -3.76 9.39 0.66
CA THR A 23 -5.03 8.74 0.33
C THR A 23 -5.75 8.10 1.51
N PHE A 24 -5.11 7.92 2.68
CA PHE A 24 -5.77 7.34 3.86
C PHE A 24 -6.94 8.21 4.35
N VAL A 25 -6.76 9.52 4.37
CA VAL A 25 -7.82 10.45 4.76
C VAL A 25 -9.01 10.43 3.80
N PRO A 26 -8.84 10.60 2.47
CA PRO A 26 -9.90 10.41 1.50
C PRO A 26 -10.60 9.04 1.59
N GLN A 27 -9.85 7.95 1.80
CA GLN A 27 -10.41 6.62 2.00
C GLN A 27 -11.30 6.57 3.25
N LYS A 28 -10.88 7.18 4.35
CA LYS A 28 -11.65 7.25 5.60
C LYS A 28 -12.94 8.05 5.41
N ILE A 29 -12.87 9.23 4.80
CA ILE A 29 -14.04 10.09 4.57
C ILE A 29 -15.02 9.40 3.61
N ALA A 30 -14.53 8.75 2.56
CA ALA A 30 -15.37 8.07 1.59
C ALA A 30 -16.24 6.95 2.20
N MET A 31 -15.86 6.40 3.37
CA MET A 31 -16.68 5.39 4.06
C MET A 31 -17.99 5.92 4.66
N GLN A 32 -18.23 7.21 4.58
CA GLN A 32 -19.52 7.80 4.91
C GLN A 32 -20.56 7.56 3.79
N ASP A 33 -20.10 7.44 2.55
CA ASP A 33 -20.94 7.33 1.37
C ASP A 33 -20.88 5.90 0.73
N TRP A 34 -19.75 5.23 0.87
CA TRP A 34 -19.45 3.97 0.20
C TRP A 34 -19.26 2.84 1.20
N SER A 35 -19.72 1.64 0.87
CA SER A 35 -19.24 0.46 1.58
C SER A 35 -17.77 0.19 1.22
N ALA A 36 -17.05 -0.49 2.13
CA ALA A 36 -15.64 -0.86 1.90
C ALA A 36 -15.48 -1.67 0.59
N LEU A 37 -16.45 -2.55 0.31
CA LEU A 37 -16.46 -3.39 -0.88
C LEU A 37 -16.70 -2.61 -2.18
N GLN A 38 -17.72 -1.73 -2.19
CA GLN A 38 -18.02 -0.85 -3.33
C GLN A 38 -16.80 0.03 -3.65
N PHE A 39 -16.32 0.77 -2.64
CA PHE A 39 -15.21 1.70 -2.81
C PHE A 39 -13.95 1.00 -3.35
N THR A 40 -13.59 -0.15 -2.77
CA THR A 40 -12.39 -0.87 -3.20
C THR A 40 -12.55 -1.41 -4.62
N SER A 41 -13.71 -2.02 -4.93
CA SER A 41 -13.99 -2.54 -6.27
C SER A 41 -13.88 -1.44 -7.33
N PHE A 42 -14.65 -0.36 -7.18
CA PHE A 42 -14.68 0.72 -8.17
C PHE A 42 -13.36 1.47 -8.25
N ARG A 43 -12.65 1.69 -7.13
CA ARG A 43 -11.34 2.32 -7.10
C ARG A 43 -10.33 1.60 -8.01
N PHE A 44 -10.29 0.27 -7.92
CA PHE A 44 -9.36 -0.51 -8.74
C PHE A 44 -9.82 -0.64 -10.20
N LEU A 45 -11.11 -0.79 -10.48
CA LEU A 45 -11.63 -0.80 -11.85
C LEU A 45 -11.37 0.53 -12.56
N ILE A 46 -11.72 1.65 -11.93
CA ILE A 46 -11.48 2.99 -12.48
C ILE A 46 -9.99 3.23 -12.68
N GLY A 47 -9.16 2.89 -11.67
CA GLY A 47 -7.71 3.03 -11.75
C GLY A 47 -7.12 2.19 -12.89
N GLY A 48 -7.57 0.95 -13.07
CA GLY A 48 -7.17 0.10 -14.18
C GLY A 48 -7.58 0.66 -15.56
N ILE A 49 -8.79 1.20 -15.67
CA ILE A 49 -9.30 1.84 -16.91
C ILE A 49 -8.50 3.12 -17.23
N ILE A 50 -8.24 3.97 -16.22
CA ILE A 50 -7.43 5.17 -16.42
C ILE A 50 -6.02 4.77 -16.89
N LEU A 51 -5.39 3.80 -16.24
CA LEU A 51 -4.06 3.36 -16.62
C LEU A 51 -4.03 2.72 -18.02
N PHE A 52 -5.10 2.03 -18.42
CA PHE A 52 -5.24 1.49 -19.77
C PHE A 52 -5.19 2.58 -20.86
N SER A 53 -5.71 3.78 -20.58
CA SER A 53 -5.65 4.90 -21.53
C SER A 53 -4.21 5.33 -21.82
N PHE A 54 -3.27 5.05 -20.93
CA PHE A 54 -1.84 5.35 -21.08
C PHE A 54 -1.04 4.20 -21.69
N ILE A 55 -1.65 3.05 -22.01
CA ILE A 55 -0.94 1.87 -22.52
C ILE A 55 -0.23 2.14 -23.86
N LYS A 56 -0.75 3.06 -24.66
CA LYS A 56 -0.15 3.46 -25.95
C LYS A 56 1.25 4.09 -25.80
N PHE A 57 1.55 4.66 -24.63
CA PHE A 57 2.86 5.23 -24.31
C PHE A 57 3.86 4.18 -23.83
N SER A 58 3.42 2.93 -23.61
CA SER A 58 4.30 1.82 -23.28
C SER A 58 4.84 1.17 -24.55
N SER A 59 6.14 1.29 -24.76
CA SER A 59 6.83 0.60 -25.88
C SER A 59 7.06 -0.90 -25.62
N GLU A 60 6.60 -1.42 -24.50
CA GLU A 60 6.84 -2.79 -24.08
C GLU A 60 6.04 -3.79 -24.93
N LYS A 61 6.75 -4.54 -25.78
CA LYS A 61 6.17 -5.68 -26.51
C LYS A 61 5.97 -6.86 -25.58
N ILE A 62 4.78 -7.44 -25.55
CA ILE A 62 4.52 -8.66 -24.78
C ILE A 62 4.28 -9.84 -25.71
N LYS A 63 4.95 -10.93 -25.38
CA LYS A 63 4.33 -12.25 -25.58
C LYS A 63 3.52 -12.54 -24.30
N SER A 64 2.19 -12.49 -24.41
CA SER A 64 1.32 -13.01 -23.36
C SER A 64 1.56 -14.52 -23.29
N ASN A 65 2.23 -14.95 -22.24
CA ASN A 65 2.45 -16.37 -21.96
C ASN A 65 1.65 -16.78 -20.71
N PHE A 66 1.54 -18.07 -20.47
CA PHE A 66 0.83 -18.63 -19.34
C PHE A 66 1.37 -18.12 -17.98
N GLU A 67 2.69 -17.93 -17.87
CA GLU A 67 3.35 -17.36 -16.68
C GLU A 67 2.84 -15.95 -16.38
N PHE A 68 2.73 -15.08 -17.41
CA PHE A 68 2.19 -13.74 -17.28
C PHE A 68 0.76 -13.74 -16.72
N LEU A 69 -0.09 -14.64 -17.23
CA LEU A 69 -1.47 -14.72 -16.79
C LEU A 69 -1.58 -15.18 -15.33
N ILE A 70 -0.84 -16.23 -14.95
CA ILE A 70 -0.83 -16.75 -13.57
C ILE A 70 -0.34 -15.69 -12.58
N ILE A 71 0.79 -15.03 -12.87
CA ILE A 71 1.36 -14.03 -11.96
C ILE A 71 0.39 -12.85 -11.81
N SER A 72 -0.22 -12.39 -12.90
CA SER A 72 -1.20 -11.31 -12.85
C SER A 72 -2.46 -11.69 -12.08
N LEU A 73 -2.95 -12.93 -12.23
CA LEU A 73 -4.10 -13.44 -11.50
C LEU A 73 -3.82 -13.54 -10.00
N LEU A 74 -2.69 -14.14 -9.63
CA LEU A 74 -2.28 -14.25 -8.22
C LEU A 74 -2.07 -12.88 -7.60
N SER A 75 -1.43 -11.96 -8.32
CA SER A 75 -1.24 -10.59 -7.86
C SER A 75 -2.55 -9.86 -7.64
N GLY A 76 -3.48 -9.95 -8.61
CA GLY A 76 -4.80 -9.33 -8.51
C GLY A 76 -5.65 -9.90 -7.37
N LEU A 77 -5.59 -11.22 -7.14
CA LEU A 77 -6.27 -11.87 -6.02
C LEU A 77 -5.71 -11.42 -4.67
N VAL A 78 -4.39 -11.45 -4.50
CA VAL A 78 -3.74 -11.01 -3.25
C VAL A 78 -3.98 -9.52 -3.00
N LEU A 79 -3.94 -8.71 -4.07
CA LEU A 79 -4.27 -7.29 -4.02
C LEU A 79 -5.71 -7.03 -3.57
N ALA A 80 -6.67 -7.84 -4.05
CA ALA A 80 -8.07 -7.75 -3.64
C ALA A 80 -8.24 -8.06 -2.14
N LEU A 81 -7.57 -9.10 -1.64
CA LEU A 81 -7.57 -9.44 -0.22
C LEU A 81 -6.93 -8.33 0.63
N ALA A 82 -5.76 -7.85 0.22
CA ALA A 82 -5.04 -6.78 0.91
C ALA A 82 -5.88 -5.50 0.99
N ALA A 83 -6.38 -5.03 -0.16
CA ALA A 83 -7.09 -3.77 -0.26
C ALA A 83 -8.47 -3.81 0.41
N LEU A 84 -9.20 -4.93 0.30
CA LEU A 84 -10.52 -5.07 0.93
C LEU A 84 -10.40 -5.16 2.45
N THR A 85 -9.50 -6.01 2.99
CA THR A 85 -9.32 -6.15 4.44
C THR A 85 -8.83 -4.84 5.07
N GLN A 86 -7.93 -4.12 4.40
CA GLN A 86 -7.52 -2.78 4.81
C GLN A 86 -8.72 -1.81 4.81
N GLN A 87 -9.52 -1.79 3.74
CA GLN A 87 -10.64 -0.87 3.62
C GLN A 87 -11.74 -1.15 4.64
N ILE A 88 -12.01 -2.44 4.96
CA ILE A 88 -12.91 -2.82 6.05
C ILE A 88 -12.41 -2.25 7.37
N GLY A 89 -11.10 -2.34 7.63
CA GLY A 89 -10.51 -1.77 8.83
C GLY A 89 -10.63 -0.25 8.89
N ILE A 90 -10.42 0.45 7.78
CA ILE A 90 -10.51 1.92 7.69
C ILE A 90 -11.90 2.44 8.09
N VAL A 91 -12.97 1.64 7.95
CA VAL A 91 -14.33 2.05 8.39
C VAL A 91 -14.34 2.48 9.85
N THR A 92 -13.66 1.78 10.74
CA THR A 92 -13.75 1.99 12.20
C THR A 92 -12.45 2.46 12.85
N THR A 93 -11.28 2.32 12.19
CA THR A 93 -10.02 2.87 12.70
C THR A 93 -9.79 4.32 12.28
N THR A 94 -8.81 5.02 12.86
CA THR A 94 -8.37 6.36 12.42
C THR A 94 -7.52 6.28 11.15
N ALA A 95 -7.39 7.40 10.43
CA ALA A 95 -6.53 7.43 9.23
C ALA A 95 -5.05 7.23 9.61
N THR A 96 -4.61 7.81 10.73
CA THR A 96 -3.26 7.62 11.29
C THR A 96 -2.99 6.16 11.62
N ASN A 97 -3.89 5.51 12.38
CA ASN A 97 -3.75 4.10 12.75
C ASN A 97 -3.79 3.18 11.52
N ALA A 98 -4.64 3.48 10.53
CA ALA A 98 -4.68 2.72 9.29
C ALA A 98 -3.35 2.75 8.56
N GLY A 99 -2.72 3.93 8.41
CA GLY A 99 -1.38 4.05 7.84
C GLY A 99 -0.34 3.28 8.62
N PHE A 100 -0.38 3.38 9.95
CA PHE A 100 0.50 2.66 10.85
C PHE A 100 0.37 1.13 10.72
N TYR A 101 -0.83 0.59 10.95
CA TYR A 101 -1.03 -0.85 10.94
C TYR A 101 -0.81 -1.48 9.57
N THR A 102 -1.07 -0.73 8.48
CA THR A 102 -0.68 -1.15 7.13
C THR A 102 0.83 -1.33 7.04
N SER A 103 1.62 -0.37 7.53
CA SER A 103 3.07 -0.39 7.43
C SER A 103 3.74 -1.55 8.19
N LEU A 104 2.99 -2.31 9.00
CA LEU A 104 3.49 -3.52 9.66
C LEU A 104 3.92 -4.61 8.66
N TYR A 105 3.57 -4.51 7.37
CA TYR A 105 4.14 -5.36 6.33
C TYR A 105 5.68 -5.30 6.32
N VAL A 106 6.28 -4.22 6.81
CA VAL A 106 7.75 -4.06 6.93
C VAL A 106 8.39 -5.14 7.77
N LEU A 107 7.68 -5.68 8.75
CA LEU A 107 8.14 -6.80 9.56
C LEU A 107 8.00 -8.13 8.80
N ILE A 108 6.90 -8.29 8.06
CA ILE A 108 6.52 -9.56 7.42
C ILE A 108 7.34 -9.81 6.15
N VAL A 109 7.62 -8.75 5.36
CA VAL A 109 8.36 -8.84 4.10
C VAL A 109 9.72 -9.53 4.25
N PRO A 110 10.61 -9.16 5.20
CA PRO A 110 11.90 -9.84 5.33
C PRO A 110 11.77 -11.29 5.78
N PHE A 111 10.75 -11.65 6.59
CA PHE A 111 10.52 -13.05 6.95
C PHE A 111 10.13 -13.89 5.72
N ILE A 112 9.23 -13.40 4.88
CA ILE A 112 8.92 -14.05 3.58
C ILE A 112 10.18 -14.10 2.71
N GLY A 113 10.97 -13.03 2.68
CA GLY A 113 12.23 -12.94 1.95
C GLY A 113 13.24 -14.03 2.32
N LEU A 114 13.32 -14.42 3.60
CA LEU A 114 14.18 -15.51 4.05
C LEU A 114 13.83 -16.86 3.41
N PHE A 115 12.56 -17.15 3.19
CA PHE A 115 12.11 -18.37 2.52
C PHE A 115 12.38 -18.35 1.01
N ILE A 116 12.40 -17.15 0.39
CA ILE A 116 12.60 -16.98 -1.05
C ILE A 116 14.09 -16.90 -1.41
N SER A 117 14.86 -16.01 -0.76
CA SER A 117 16.24 -15.65 -1.12
C SER A 117 17.31 -16.23 -0.21
N LYS A 118 16.91 -16.92 0.87
CA LYS A 118 17.78 -17.59 1.86
C LYS A 118 18.79 -16.72 2.61
N SER A 119 18.95 -15.44 2.29
CA SER A 119 19.85 -14.55 3.01
C SER A 119 19.38 -13.10 3.01
N LEU A 120 19.40 -12.49 4.20
CA LEU A 120 19.25 -11.05 4.38
C LEU A 120 20.51 -10.53 5.06
N HIS A 121 20.95 -9.33 4.66
CA HIS A 121 22.05 -8.69 5.37
C HIS A 121 21.62 -8.35 6.80
N TRP A 122 22.44 -8.69 7.79
CA TRP A 122 22.11 -8.52 9.22
C TRP A 122 21.71 -7.08 9.58
N SER A 123 22.26 -6.07 8.89
CA SER A 123 21.96 -4.64 9.12
C SER A 123 20.51 -4.23 8.85
N ILE A 124 19.70 -5.10 8.21
CA ILE A 124 18.28 -4.85 7.97
C ILE A 124 17.49 -4.99 9.28
N TRP A 125 17.88 -5.90 10.16
CA TRP A 125 17.16 -6.16 11.42
C TRP A 125 17.07 -4.98 12.36
N PRO A 126 18.17 -4.24 12.66
CA PRO A 126 18.08 -3.02 13.45
C PRO A 126 17.13 -1.98 12.83
N SER A 127 17.15 -1.83 11.51
CA SER A 127 16.26 -0.89 10.81
C SER A 127 14.79 -1.28 10.95
N ILE A 128 14.49 -2.58 10.87
CA ILE A 128 13.12 -3.09 11.08
C ILE A 128 12.65 -2.78 12.50
N ILE A 129 13.51 -3.06 13.51
CA ILE A 129 13.18 -2.81 14.91
C ILE A 129 12.93 -1.31 15.15
N VAL A 130 13.79 -0.44 14.62
CA VAL A 130 13.63 1.01 14.73
C VAL A 130 12.35 1.50 14.04
N CYS A 131 12.07 1.04 12.80
CA CYS A 131 10.83 1.38 12.10
C CYS A 131 9.60 0.88 12.87
N PHE A 132 9.63 -0.36 13.38
CA PHE A 132 8.52 -0.92 14.14
C PHE A 132 8.27 -0.14 15.44
N THR A 133 9.32 0.14 16.21
CA THR A 133 9.21 0.93 17.44
C THR A 133 8.67 2.32 17.13
N GLY A 134 9.20 2.96 16.08
CA GLY A 134 8.71 4.25 15.61
C GLY A 134 7.24 4.22 15.20
N SER A 135 6.83 3.16 14.55
CA SER A 135 5.43 2.99 14.15
C SER A 135 4.51 2.79 15.36
N VAL A 136 4.90 1.99 16.36
CA VAL A 136 4.15 1.82 17.61
C VAL A 136 3.99 3.16 18.34
N LEU A 137 5.04 3.96 18.42
CA LEU A 137 4.99 5.29 19.06
C LEU A 137 4.10 6.26 18.27
N LEU A 138 4.11 6.19 16.94
CA LEU A 138 3.28 7.04 16.10
C LEU A 138 1.78 6.76 16.32
N SER A 139 1.39 5.50 16.49
CA SER A 139 0.00 5.13 16.75
C SER A 139 -0.45 5.39 18.19
N SER A 140 0.49 5.48 19.14
CA SER A 140 0.20 5.72 20.55
C SER A 140 -0.08 7.18 20.90
N SER A 141 -0.71 7.93 20.02
CA SER A 141 -1.03 9.36 20.20
C SER A 141 -2.04 9.67 21.32
N GLY A 142 -2.37 8.70 22.18
CA GLY A 142 -3.10 8.83 23.43
C GLY A 142 -2.25 8.36 24.63
N ASP A 143 -2.73 8.54 25.83
CA ASP A 143 -1.99 8.45 27.11
C ASP A 143 -1.41 7.07 27.49
N SER A 144 -1.65 6.01 26.74
CA SER A 144 -1.03 4.70 26.97
C SER A 144 -1.12 3.78 25.76
N ILE A 145 -0.03 3.05 25.50
CA ILE A 145 -0.06 1.87 24.63
C ILE A 145 -0.82 0.79 25.40
N SER A 146 -2.13 0.72 25.23
CA SER A 146 -2.94 -0.32 25.82
C SER A 146 -3.47 -1.23 24.72
N LEU A 147 -3.12 -2.52 24.81
CA LEU A 147 -3.65 -3.54 23.90
C LEU A 147 -5.20 -3.65 24.00
N SER A 148 -5.79 -3.17 25.10
CA SER A 148 -7.25 -3.11 25.29
C SER A 148 -7.95 -2.08 24.39
N ASN A 149 -7.21 -1.17 23.78
CA ASN A 149 -7.76 -0.10 22.93
C ASN A 149 -7.70 -0.43 21.43
N ILE A 150 -7.23 -1.63 21.06
CA ILE A 150 -7.20 -2.08 19.66
C ILE A 150 -8.65 -2.31 19.20
N SER A 151 -9.09 -1.54 18.23
CA SER A 151 -10.41 -1.68 17.61
C SER A 151 -10.48 -2.87 16.65
N ASN A 152 -11.69 -3.35 16.36
CA ASN A 152 -11.88 -4.36 15.31
C ASN A 152 -11.33 -3.87 13.95
N GLY A 153 -11.41 -2.57 13.67
CA GLY A 153 -10.83 -1.98 12.48
C GLY A 153 -9.31 -2.10 12.44
N ASP A 154 -8.64 -1.87 13.57
CA ASP A 154 -7.19 -2.02 13.67
C ASP A 154 -6.76 -3.46 13.36
N LEU A 155 -7.51 -4.45 13.88
CA LEU A 155 -7.23 -5.88 13.62
C LEU A 155 -7.37 -6.22 12.11
N TRP A 156 -8.37 -5.67 11.42
CA TRP A 156 -8.53 -5.85 9.99
C TRP A 156 -7.39 -5.23 9.19
N VAL A 157 -6.91 -4.04 9.58
CA VAL A 157 -5.74 -3.42 8.93
C VAL A 157 -4.47 -4.21 9.21
N ILE A 158 -4.25 -4.66 10.45
CA ILE A 158 -3.11 -5.54 10.80
C ILE A 158 -3.14 -6.82 9.94
N PHE A 159 -4.30 -7.44 9.80
CA PHE A 159 -4.47 -8.62 8.97
C PHE A 159 -4.15 -8.34 7.49
N SER A 160 -4.51 -7.16 6.99
CA SER A 160 -4.20 -6.74 5.62
C SER A 160 -2.69 -6.68 5.35
N ALA A 161 -1.87 -6.35 6.36
CA ALA A 161 -0.42 -6.25 6.23
C ALA A 161 0.24 -7.56 5.77
N ILE A 162 -0.37 -8.72 6.08
CA ILE A 162 0.08 -10.03 5.59
C ILE A 162 -0.04 -10.09 4.07
N PHE A 163 -1.19 -9.72 3.52
CA PHE A 163 -1.44 -9.72 2.09
C PHE A 163 -0.61 -8.66 1.36
N TRP A 164 -0.43 -7.48 1.97
CA TRP A 164 0.47 -6.46 1.44
C TRP A 164 1.91 -6.96 1.32
N ALA A 165 2.41 -7.69 2.33
CA ALA A 165 3.74 -8.29 2.29
C ALA A 165 3.87 -9.33 1.17
N ILE A 166 2.87 -10.20 1.00
CA ILE A 166 2.83 -11.20 -0.08
C ILE A 166 2.77 -10.50 -1.44
N HIS A 167 1.88 -9.50 -1.60
CA HIS A 167 1.75 -8.73 -2.84
C HIS A 167 3.06 -8.07 -3.23
N LEU A 168 3.77 -7.48 -2.27
CA LEU A 168 5.06 -6.83 -2.49
C LEU A 168 6.12 -7.79 -3.03
N HIS A 169 6.16 -9.04 -2.57
CA HIS A 169 7.04 -10.08 -3.12
C HIS A 169 6.62 -10.51 -4.53
N ILE A 170 5.31 -10.68 -4.79
CA ILE A 170 4.81 -10.99 -6.13
C ILE A 170 5.21 -9.88 -7.10
N VAL A 171 5.01 -8.62 -6.72
CA VAL A 171 5.40 -7.46 -7.54
C VAL A 171 6.91 -7.46 -7.78
N SER A 172 7.75 -7.67 -6.75
CA SER A 172 9.22 -7.73 -6.92
C SER A 172 9.65 -8.78 -7.94
N TYR A 173 8.99 -9.94 -7.97
CA TYR A 173 9.23 -10.95 -8.98
C TYR A 173 8.72 -10.54 -10.36
N ALA A 174 7.50 -10.02 -10.41
CA ALA A 174 6.81 -9.67 -11.65
C ALA A 174 7.52 -8.56 -12.44
N VAL A 175 7.96 -7.48 -11.77
CA VAL A 175 8.58 -6.32 -12.44
C VAL A 175 9.91 -6.62 -13.10
N LEU A 176 10.57 -7.71 -12.73
CA LEU A 176 11.81 -8.17 -13.37
C LEU A 176 11.54 -8.94 -14.65
N LYS A 177 10.36 -9.52 -14.82
CA LYS A 177 10.02 -10.44 -15.92
C LYS A 177 8.94 -9.91 -16.86
N LEU A 178 8.05 -9.07 -16.32
CA LEU A 178 6.83 -8.66 -16.99
C LEU A 178 6.85 -7.17 -17.32
N PRO A 179 6.12 -6.76 -18.36
CA PRO A 179 5.93 -5.35 -18.68
C PRO A 179 5.04 -4.68 -17.63
N ILE A 180 5.59 -3.65 -17.00
CA ILE A 180 4.99 -3.00 -15.81
C ILE A 180 3.56 -2.51 -16.09
N PHE A 181 3.34 -1.73 -17.14
CA PHE A 181 2.02 -1.15 -17.42
C PHE A 181 0.93 -2.22 -17.62
N LYS A 182 1.22 -3.25 -18.41
CA LYS A 182 0.23 -4.29 -18.70
C LYS A 182 -0.03 -5.17 -17.47
N PHE A 183 1.02 -5.51 -16.73
CA PHE A 183 0.89 -6.22 -15.46
C PHE A 183 0.04 -5.40 -14.48
N SER A 184 0.32 -4.09 -14.34
CA SER A 184 -0.46 -3.18 -13.49
C SER A 184 -1.94 -3.16 -13.85
N ILE A 185 -2.25 -2.94 -15.13
CA ILE A 185 -3.63 -2.87 -15.61
C ILE A 185 -4.37 -4.16 -15.31
N ILE A 186 -3.77 -5.31 -15.64
CA ILE A 186 -4.43 -6.60 -15.49
C ILE A 186 -4.68 -6.93 -14.03
N GLN A 187 -3.70 -6.74 -13.13
CA GLN A 187 -3.92 -7.00 -11.71
C GLN A 187 -4.97 -6.06 -11.09
N PHE A 188 -5.04 -4.79 -11.51
CA PHE A 188 -6.06 -3.86 -11.01
C PHE A 188 -7.45 -4.24 -11.50
N ILE A 189 -7.60 -4.60 -12.78
CA ILE A 189 -8.87 -5.08 -13.33
C ILE A 189 -9.29 -6.38 -12.64
N ILE A 190 -8.38 -7.34 -12.44
CA ILE A 190 -8.67 -8.59 -11.71
C ILE A 190 -9.11 -8.28 -10.28
N CYS A 191 -8.36 -7.43 -9.55
CA CYS A 191 -8.71 -7.03 -8.20
C CYS A 191 -10.12 -6.45 -8.13
N GLY A 192 -10.39 -5.39 -8.91
CA GLY A 192 -11.67 -4.72 -8.89
C GLY A 192 -12.83 -5.61 -9.37
N PHE A 193 -12.60 -6.44 -10.40
CA PHE A 193 -13.60 -7.33 -10.96
C PHE A 193 -13.98 -8.49 -10.03
N LEU A 194 -13.00 -9.09 -9.35
CA LEU A 194 -13.28 -10.11 -8.32
C LEU A 194 -14.15 -9.54 -7.20
N LEU A 195 -13.83 -8.33 -6.72
CA LEU A 195 -14.62 -7.67 -5.69
C LEU A 195 -16.00 -7.25 -6.21
N PHE A 196 -16.10 -6.85 -7.48
CA PHE A 196 -17.37 -6.53 -8.13
C PHE A 196 -18.29 -7.76 -8.21
N ILE A 197 -17.77 -8.89 -8.66
CA ILE A 197 -18.52 -10.15 -8.71
C ILE A 197 -18.97 -10.55 -7.31
N TYR A 198 -18.07 -10.53 -6.34
CA TYR A 198 -18.38 -10.87 -4.96
C TYR A 198 -19.52 -9.99 -4.40
N GLY A 199 -19.41 -8.67 -4.56
CA GLY A 199 -20.45 -7.73 -4.11
C GLY A 199 -21.79 -7.92 -4.80
N SER A 200 -21.77 -8.15 -6.11
CA SER A 200 -23.00 -8.37 -6.90
C SER A 200 -23.74 -9.65 -6.53
N ILE A 201 -23.02 -10.69 -6.06
CA ILE A 201 -23.63 -11.98 -5.68
C ILE A 201 -24.09 -11.97 -4.22
N PHE A 202 -23.22 -11.52 -3.30
CA PHE A 202 -23.41 -11.68 -1.86
C PHE A 202 -24.02 -10.46 -1.16
N ASP A 203 -24.01 -9.27 -1.80
CA ASP A 203 -24.58 -8.03 -1.26
C ASP A 203 -25.32 -7.23 -2.35
N SER A 204 -26.04 -7.92 -3.24
CA SER A 204 -26.61 -7.32 -4.43
C SER A 204 -27.52 -6.12 -4.20
N GLN A 205 -28.26 -6.10 -3.09
CA GLN A 205 -29.18 -5.00 -2.77
C GLN A 205 -28.46 -3.71 -2.38
N ASN A 206 -27.33 -3.81 -1.64
CA ASN A 206 -26.59 -2.65 -1.18
C ASN A 206 -25.45 -2.30 -2.16
N PHE A 207 -24.81 -3.31 -2.75
CA PHE A 207 -23.64 -3.12 -3.61
C PHE A 207 -23.91 -2.29 -4.86
N LEU A 208 -25.09 -2.42 -5.48
CA LEU A 208 -25.48 -1.66 -6.66
C LEU A 208 -26.36 -0.44 -6.32
N ASN A 209 -26.51 -0.11 -5.04
CA ASN A 209 -27.26 1.05 -4.58
C ASN A 209 -26.33 2.26 -4.41
N PHE A 210 -26.53 3.29 -5.23
CA PHE A 210 -25.74 4.52 -5.24
C PHE A 210 -26.54 5.75 -4.80
N THR A 211 -27.74 5.56 -4.25
CA THR A 211 -28.67 6.66 -3.93
C THR A 211 -28.12 7.64 -2.89
N ASN A 212 -27.24 7.18 -2.01
CA ASN A 212 -26.69 7.99 -0.91
C ASN A 212 -25.26 8.52 -1.20
N VAL A 213 -24.74 8.29 -2.39
CA VAL A 213 -23.37 8.72 -2.74
C VAL A 213 -23.35 10.20 -3.05
N SER A 214 -22.63 10.95 -2.22
CA SER A 214 -22.45 12.39 -2.39
C SER A 214 -21.44 12.74 -3.48
N SER A 215 -21.45 14.01 -3.93
CA SER A 215 -20.43 14.51 -4.87
C SER A 215 -19.01 14.42 -4.27
N SER A 216 -18.86 14.60 -2.97
CA SER A 216 -17.59 14.44 -2.26
C SER A 216 -17.15 12.97 -2.23
N GLY A 217 -18.06 12.03 -2.03
CA GLY A 217 -17.77 10.60 -2.10
C GLY A 217 -17.27 10.17 -3.49
N ILE A 218 -17.87 10.71 -4.56
CA ILE A 218 -17.41 10.52 -5.94
C ILE A 218 -16.00 11.11 -6.12
N PHE A 219 -15.77 12.32 -5.65
CA PHE A 219 -14.45 12.97 -5.72
C PHE A 219 -13.37 12.13 -5.04
N TYR A 220 -13.62 11.63 -3.82
CA TYR A 220 -12.66 10.80 -3.09
C TYR A 220 -12.41 9.46 -3.78
N LEU A 221 -13.43 8.87 -4.40
CA LEU A 221 -13.27 7.66 -5.21
C LEU A 221 -12.30 7.92 -6.38
N PHE A 222 -12.51 8.99 -7.16
CA PHE A 222 -11.62 9.32 -8.27
C PHE A 222 -10.21 9.73 -7.80
N TYR A 223 -10.11 10.50 -6.72
CA TYR A 223 -8.82 10.86 -6.13
C TYR A 223 -8.00 9.61 -5.76
N CYS A 224 -8.62 8.64 -5.09
CA CYS A 224 -7.95 7.39 -4.71
C CYS A 224 -7.69 6.48 -5.92
N SER A 225 -8.56 6.47 -6.94
CA SER A 225 -8.34 5.71 -8.18
C SER A 225 -7.13 6.23 -8.94
N LEU A 226 -7.01 7.56 -9.07
CA LEU A 226 -5.87 8.18 -9.75
C LEU A 226 -4.62 8.15 -8.87
N GLY A 227 -4.70 8.63 -7.63
CA GLY A 227 -3.57 8.77 -6.72
C GLY A 227 -3.05 7.40 -6.28
N SER A 228 -3.86 6.66 -5.52
CA SER A 228 -3.42 5.38 -4.94
C SER A 228 -3.18 4.32 -6.01
N VAL A 229 -4.14 4.10 -6.92
CA VAL A 229 -4.07 3.00 -7.88
C VAL A 229 -3.18 3.33 -9.06
N CYS A 230 -3.46 4.39 -9.83
CA CYS A 230 -2.67 4.68 -11.01
C CYS A 230 -1.25 5.14 -10.66
N ILE A 231 -1.11 6.17 -9.83
CA ILE A 231 0.19 6.79 -9.57
C ILE A 231 0.97 5.96 -8.55
N GLY A 232 0.41 5.68 -7.38
CA GLY A 232 1.09 5.03 -6.27
C GLY A 232 1.64 3.65 -6.66
N PHE A 233 0.79 2.73 -7.14
CA PHE A 233 1.26 1.40 -7.53
C PHE A 233 2.19 1.41 -8.74
N THR A 234 1.99 2.32 -9.71
CA THR A 234 2.89 2.42 -10.86
C THR A 234 4.30 2.87 -10.41
N LEU A 235 4.38 3.87 -9.52
CA LEU A 235 5.64 4.31 -8.93
C LEU A 235 6.30 3.20 -8.11
N GLN A 236 5.52 2.45 -7.32
CA GLN A 236 6.00 1.26 -6.60
C GLN A 236 6.66 0.27 -7.55
N MET A 237 5.99 -0.11 -8.63
CA MET A 237 6.51 -1.11 -9.57
C MET A 237 7.79 -0.65 -10.25
N PHE A 238 7.87 0.60 -10.70
CA PHE A 238 9.11 1.15 -11.23
C PHE A 238 10.21 1.23 -10.16
N GLY A 239 9.86 1.56 -8.92
CA GLY A 239 10.78 1.56 -7.79
C GLY A 239 11.29 0.17 -7.45
N GLN A 240 10.40 -0.82 -7.34
CA GLN A 240 10.75 -2.21 -7.06
C GLN A 240 11.51 -2.92 -8.20
N ARG A 241 11.43 -2.43 -9.42
CA ARG A 241 12.31 -2.90 -10.50
C ARG A 241 13.79 -2.55 -10.25
N LEU A 242 14.06 -1.54 -9.41
CA LEU A 242 15.39 -1.02 -9.11
C LEU A 242 15.83 -1.29 -7.67
N VAL A 243 14.91 -1.71 -6.80
CA VAL A 243 15.12 -1.90 -5.36
C VAL A 243 14.44 -3.21 -4.94
N GLU A 244 15.15 -4.04 -4.19
CA GLU A 244 14.65 -5.31 -3.67
C GLU A 244 13.47 -5.12 -2.71
N ALA A 245 12.69 -6.20 -2.48
CA ALA A 245 11.46 -6.19 -1.69
C ALA A 245 11.64 -5.61 -0.28
N THR A 246 12.64 -6.05 0.47
CA THR A 246 12.83 -5.61 1.87
C THR A 246 13.23 -4.14 2.00
N PRO A 247 14.25 -3.62 1.28
CA PRO A 247 14.52 -2.19 1.27
C PRO A 247 13.35 -1.35 0.72
N ALA A 248 12.60 -1.87 -0.25
CA ALA A 248 11.41 -1.20 -0.77
C ALA A 248 10.33 -1.07 0.31
N ALA A 249 10.04 -2.15 1.04
CA ALA A 249 9.08 -2.15 2.15
C ALA A 249 9.44 -1.11 3.22
N LEU A 250 10.72 -1.02 3.60
CA LEU A 250 11.19 -0.05 4.59
C LEU A 250 10.98 1.41 4.15
N ILE A 251 11.22 1.73 2.87
CA ILE A 251 10.95 3.08 2.38
C ILE A 251 9.46 3.34 2.31
N MET A 252 8.70 2.37 1.81
CA MET A 252 7.25 2.52 1.69
C MET A 252 6.55 2.61 3.04
N SER A 253 7.12 2.08 4.14
CA SER A 253 6.56 2.25 5.50
C SER A 253 6.52 3.72 5.96
N THR A 254 7.24 4.62 5.30
CA THR A 254 7.09 6.07 5.54
C THR A 254 5.70 6.60 5.19
N GLU A 255 4.87 5.80 4.49
CA GLU A 255 3.46 6.14 4.25
C GLU A 255 2.69 6.40 5.55
N ALA A 256 3.06 5.74 6.66
CA ALA A 256 2.50 5.98 7.98
C ALA A 256 2.73 7.42 8.47
N ILE A 257 3.92 7.96 8.21
CA ILE A 257 4.26 9.37 8.56
C ILE A 257 3.38 10.32 7.75
N PHE A 258 3.27 10.07 6.44
CA PHE A 258 2.46 10.93 5.57
C PHE A 258 0.97 10.79 5.88
N ALA A 259 0.48 9.59 6.21
CA ALA A 259 -0.89 9.39 6.67
C ALA A 259 -1.19 10.23 7.92
N ALA A 260 -0.29 10.21 8.91
CA ALA A 260 -0.42 11.01 10.12
C ALA A 260 -0.38 12.53 9.84
N ILE A 261 0.50 12.99 8.95
CA ILE A 261 0.57 14.40 8.55
C ILE A 261 -0.73 14.85 7.88
N PHE A 262 -1.24 14.09 6.91
CA PHE A 262 -2.48 14.43 6.22
C PHE A 262 -3.70 14.31 7.15
N ALA A 263 -3.72 13.33 8.06
CA ALA A 263 -4.76 13.20 9.07
C ALA A 263 -4.77 14.38 10.05
N TRP A 264 -3.59 14.85 10.46
CA TRP A 264 -3.47 16.06 11.27
C TRP A 264 -4.00 17.32 10.55
N ILE A 265 -3.59 17.52 9.29
CA ILE A 265 -3.98 18.72 8.53
C ILE A 265 -5.49 18.73 8.20
N ILE A 266 -6.06 17.58 7.82
CA ILE A 266 -7.42 17.51 7.24
C ILE A 266 -8.46 17.11 8.29
N LEU A 267 -8.12 16.15 9.16
CA LEU A 267 -9.04 15.61 10.18
C LEU A 267 -8.77 16.16 11.58
N SER A 268 -7.74 17.00 11.74
CA SER A 268 -7.29 17.50 13.06
C SER A 268 -6.93 16.37 14.03
N GLU A 269 -6.49 15.21 13.51
CA GLU A 269 -5.94 14.14 14.34
C GLU A 269 -4.62 14.63 14.95
N VAL A 270 -4.57 14.77 16.29
CA VAL A 270 -3.42 15.39 16.96
C VAL A 270 -2.28 14.40 17.11
N LEU A 271 -1.11 14.78 16.61
CA LEU A 271 0.16 14.10 16.90
C LEU A 271 0.71 14.66 18.23
N ASN A 272 0.84 13.80 19.23
CA ASN A 272 1.52 14.12 20.48
C ASN A 272 3.05 13.95 20.35
N PHE A 273 3.78 14.18 21.45
CA PHE A 273 5.23 14.03 21.48
C PHE A 273 5.68 12.62 21.06
N ASN A 274 4.98 11.57 21.52
CA ASN A 274 5.28 10.19 21.13
C ASN A 274 5.15 9.96 19.63
N GLY A 275 4.10 10.54 19.00
CA GLY A 275 3.91 10.50 17.55
C GLY A 275 5.07 11.14 16.79
N LEU A 276 5.57 12.29 17.23
CA LEU A 276 6.72 12.95 16.62
C LEU A 276 8.01 12.12 16.75
N VAL A 277 8.24 11.55 17.93
CA VAL A 277 9.38 10.62 18.16
C VAL A 277 9.24 9.40 17.25
N GLY A 278 8.03 8.83 17.14
CA GLY A 278 7.73 7.70 16.28
C GLY A 278 8.03 7.98 14.82
N ALA A 279 7.56 9.10 14.29
CA ALA A 279 7.85 9.53 12.91
C ALA A 279 9.36 9.67 12.67
N SER A 280 10.08 10.25 13.62
CA SER A 280 11.54 10.42 13.55
C SER A 280 12.27 9.07 13.52
N LEU A 281 11.85 8.10 14.33
CA LEU A 281 12.42 6.75 14.33
C LEU A 281 12.17 6.02 13.01
N ILE A 282 10.96 6.09 12.43
CA ILE A 282 10.68 5.50 11.11
C ILE A 282 11.65 6.09 10.07
N PHE A 283 11.81 7.40 10.06
CA PHE A 283 12.71 8.07 9.11
C PHE A 283 14.17 7.64 9.30
N LEU A 284 14.65 7.53 10.54
CA LEU A 284 16.00 7.03 10.85
C LEU A 284 16.17 5.57 10.41
N GLY A 285 15.18 4.70 10.64
CA GLY A 285 15.22 3.31 10.19
C GLY A 285 15.35 3.18 8.68
N VAL A 286 14.65 4.03 7.93
CA VAL A 286 14.78 4.12 6.47
C VAL A 286 16.18 4.55 6.04
N ILE A 287 16.78 5.53 6.72
CA ILE A 287 18.15 5.97 6.44
C ILE A 287 19.14 4.82 6.70
N PHE A 288 19.02 4.11 7.82
CA PHE A 288 19.92 2.99 8.14
C PHE A 288 19.92 1.90 7.07
N VAL A 289 18.76 1.58 6.47
CA VAL A 289 18.69 0.61 5.37
C VAL A 289 19.46 1.10 4.13
N GLN A 290 19.43 2.39 3.87
CA GLN A 290 20.18 2.93 2.71
C GLN A 290 21.69 2.85 2.89
N LEU A 291 22.16 2.95 4.14
CA LEU A 291 23.57 2.85 4.51
C LEU A 291 24.05 1.39 4.60
N ALA A 292 23.14 0.42 4.59
CA ALA A 292 23.50 -0.99 4.65
C ALA A 292 24.39 -1.40 3.46
N PRO A 293 25.49 -2.14 3.71
CA PRO A 293 26.37 -2.60 2.64
C PRO A 293 25.58 -3.45 1.63
N LYS A 294 25.91 -3.30 0.34
CA LYS A 294 25.34 -4.14 -0.70
C LYS A 294 25.75 -5.60 -0.44
N VAL A 295 24.79 -6.49 -0.30
CA VAL A 295 25.08 -7.93 -0.39
C VAL A 295 25.52 -8.19 -1.81
N LYS A 296 26.78 -8.59 -2.01
CA LYS A 296 27.19 -9.18 -3.29
C LYS A 296 26.55 -10.56 -3.35
N ILE A 297 25.57 -10.71 -4.22
CA ILE A 297 25.01 -12.01 -4.64
C ILE A 297 25.99 -12.64 -5.63
#